data_95c78385b6ab5528804751fc59a10ef1
#
_entry.id   95c78385b6ab5528804751fc59a10ef1
#
_cell.length_a   1.000
_cell.length_b   1.000
_cell.length_c   1.000
_cell.angle_alpha   90.00
_cell.angle_beta   90.00
_cell.angle_gamma   90.00
#
_symmetry.space_group_name_H-M   'P 1'
#
loop_
_entity.id
_entity.type
_entity.pdbx_description
1 polymer ?
#
loop_
_entity_poly.entity_id
_entity_poly.type
_entity_poly.pdbx_seq_one_letter_code
_entity_poly.pdbx_strand_id
1 'polypeptide(L)'
;MSEVILDTLIDSIKLVPFLFLTYLAMEYLEHKAGEKTTHMVRKAGKMGPLIGGVAGVLPQCGFSAAASNLYAGRVITLGTLIAMYLSTSDEMLPILISEKMDIRFVLGVLGAKAAIGAVAGFVIDLLVRERKMHPHDHVHGHEENDHEEEEHIHEICEHENCHCEEDGIFLSAVKHTLQITFFIIVIGFVLNTALHFVGEDVLAGLILNRPVLGPVLAGVVGLIPNCAASVTITQLYISGVISLGAMMSGLLVGAGVGLLVLFRVNPDKKENLKIVGILYVIGVLAGIVINWL
;
A
#
# COMPACT_ATOMS: atom_id res chain seq x y z
N MET A 1 21.96 -3.42 -17.14
CA MET A 1 21.99 -4.60 -16.24
C MET A 1 22.62 -4.31 -14.88
N SER A 2 23.85 -3.76 -14.79
CA SER A 2 24.45 -3.39 -13.48
C SER A 2 23.62 -2.32 -12.74
N GLU A 3 23.10 -1.34 -13.44
CA GLU A 3 22.21 -0.31 -12.87
C GLU A 3 20.92 -0.93 -12.31
N VAL A 4 20.25 -1.81 -13.06
CA VAL A 4 19.02 -2.48 -12.63
C VAL A 4 19.26 -3.28 -11.34
N ILE A 5 20.39 -3.98 -11.22
CA ILE A 5 20.75 -4.72 -10.01
C ILE A 5 20.98 -3.75 -8.85
N LEU A 6 21.71 -2.68 -9.07
CA LEU A 6 22.04 -1.69 -8.04
C LEU A 6 20.79 -0.98 -7.52
N ASP A 7 19.91 -0.54 -8.41
CA ASP A 7 18.65 0.12 -8.07
C ASP A 7 17.75 -0.81 -7.25
N THR A 8 17.58 -2.06 -7.72
CA THR A 8 16.78 -3.05 -6.98
C THR A 8 17.33 -3.31 -5.57
N LEU A 9 18.65 -3.40 -5.41
CA LEU A 9 19.27 -3.62 -4.11
C LEU A 9 19.11 -2.40 -3.20
N ILE A 10 19.35 -1.20 -3.70
CA ILE A 10 19.21 0.04 -2.94
C ILE A 10 17.77 0.19 -2.43
N ASP A 11 16.78 -0.01 -3.30
CA ASP A 11 15.37 0.12 -2.93
C ASP A 11 14.96 -0.95 -1.91
N SER A 12 15.41 -2.18 -2.08
CA SER A 12 15.15 -3.25 -1.12
C SER A 12 15.78 -2.98 0.25
N ILE A 13 17.00 -2.46 0.30
CA ILE A 13 17.70 -2.14 1.56
C ILE A 13 17.00 -1.00 2.30
N LYS A 14 16.47 0.00 1.61
CA LYS A 14 15.70 1.10 2.22
C LYS A 14 14.45 0.59 2.95
N LEU A 15 13.86 -0.53 2.51
CA LEU A 15 12.67 -1.12 3.11
C LEU A 15 12.94 -1.91 4.39
N VAL A 16 14.16 -2.47 4.54
CA VAL A 16 14.53 -3.35 5.67
C VAL A 16 14.19 -2.77 7.04
N PRO A 17 14.57 -1.51 7.39
CA PRO A 17 14.30 -0.98 8.72
C PRO A 17 12.80 -0.86 9.02
N PHE A 18 11.97 -0.54 8.01
CA PHE A 18 10.52 -0.44 8.18
C PHE A 18 9.85 -1.81 8.33
N LEU A 19 10.25 -2.77 7.51
CA LEU A 19 9.79 -4.15 7.62
C LEU A 19 10.16 -4.73 8.98
N PHE A 20 11.42 -4.56 9.39
CA PHE A 20 11.88 -5.03 10.69
C PHE A 20 11.10 -4.42 11.86
N LEU A 21 10.90 -3.10 11.85
CA LEU A 21 10.12 -2.43 12.89
C LEU A 21 8.66 -2.90 12.92
N THR A 22 8.08 -3.15 11.74
CA THR A 22 6.71 -3.65 11.62
C THR A 22 6.58 -5.07 12.17
N TYR A 23 7.48 -5.97 11.78
CA TYR A 23 7.48 -7.34 12.31
C TYR A 23 7.78 -7.36 13.79
N LEU A 24 8.72 -6.54 14.27
CA LEU A 24 8.98 -6.40 15.70
C LEU A 24 7.74 -5.93 16.48
N ALA A 25 6.99 -4.98 15.91
CA ALA A 25 5.74 -4.51 16.51
C ALA A 25 4.66 -5.60 16.53
N MET A 26 4.53 -6.38 15.45
CA MET A 26 3.58 -7.50 15.37
C MET A 26 3.91 -8.59 16.39
N GLU A 27 5.17 -9.04 16.44
CA GLU A 27 5.65 -10.02 17.42
C GLU A 27 5.47 -9.54 18.87
N TYR A 28 5.71 -8.24 19.11
CA TYR A 28 5.47 -7.65 20.42
C TYR A 28 3.99 -7.65 20.80
N LEU A 29 3.11 -7.34 19.83
CA LEU A 29 1.65 -7.39 20.02
C LEU A 29 1.20 -8.82 20.32
N GLU A 30 1.70 -9.81 19.61
CA GLU A 30 1.39 -11.22 19.81
C GLU A 30 1.82 -11.73 21.20
N HIS A 31 3.06 -11.43 21.60
CA HIS A 31 3.60 -11.98 22.85
C HIS A 31 3.23 -11.20 24.12
N LYS A 32 2.94 -9.91 24.04
CA LYS A 32 2.70 -9.05 25.22
C LYS A 32 1.35 -8.35 25.26
N ALA A 33 0.62 -8.33 24.15
CA ALA A 33 -0.66 -7.66 24.10
C ALA A 33 -1.78 -8.60 24.56
N GLY A 34 -2.01 -8.67 25.86
CA GLY A 34 -3.28 -9.17 26.38
C GLY A 34 -4.45 -8.26 25.93
N GLU A 35 -5.69 -8.69 26.20
CA GLU A 35 -6.99 -8.09 25.83
C GLU A 35 -7.07 -6.54 25.85
N LYS A 36 -6.28 -5.86 26.69
CA LYS A 36 -6.28 -4.41 26.80
C LYS A 36 -5.69 -3.68 25.59
N THR A 37 -4.68 -4.25 24.95
CA THR A 37 -3.99 -3.61 23.81
C THR A 37 -4.80 -3.81 22.54
N THR A 38 -5.42 -4.97 22.35
CA THR A 38 -6.37 -5.24 21.26
C THR A 38 -7.55 -4.27 21.30
N HIS A 39 -8.07 -3.99 22.51
CA HIS A 39 -9.13 -3.00 22.69
C HIS A 39 -8.68 -1.56 22.39
N MET A 40 -7.43 -1.19 22.66
CA MET A 40 -6.88 0.15 22.34
C MET A 40 -6.69 0.30 20.82
N VAL A 41 -6.18 -0.71 20.13
CA VAL A 41 -6.04 -0.75 18.67
C VAL A 41 -7.41 -0.68 17.99
N ARG A 42 -8.40 -1.42 18.49
CA ARG A 42 -9.81 -1.33 18.05
C ARG A 42 -10.41 0.08 18.23
N LYS A 43 -10.10 0.75 19.34
CA LYS A 43 -10.59 2.10 19.60
C LYS A 43 -9.93 3.15 18.69
N ALA A 44 -8.65 2.95 18.36
CA ALA A 44 -7.92 3.75 17.36
C ALA A 44 -8.45 3.50 15.92
N GLY A 45 -9.06 2.34 15.65
CA GLY A 45 -9.57 1.95 14.33
C GLY A 45 -10.57 2.93 13.72
N LYS A 46 -11.33 3.68 14.52
CA LYS A 46 -12.24 4.71 14.00
C LYS A 46 -11.53 5.89 13.33
N MET A 47 -10.29 6.17 13.73
CA MET A 47 -9.44 7.21 13.14
C MET A 47 -8.41 6.63 12.17
N GLY A 48 -8.43 5.33 11.98
CA GLY A 48 -7.48 4.59 11.14
C GLY A 48 -7.29 5.19 9.75
N PRO A 49 -8.37 5.45 8.96
CA PRO A 49 -8.24 6.02 7.63
C PRO A 49 -7.61 7.42 7.60
N LEU A 50 -7.84 8.25 8.63
CA LEU A 50 -7.20 9.55 8.73
C LEU A 50 -5.70 9.41 9.01
N ILE A 51 -5.35 8.56 9.97
CA ILE A 51 -3.96 8.26 10.32
C ILE A 51 -3.23 7.64 9.12
N GLY A 52 -3.87 6.69 8.45
CA GLY A 52 -3.34 6.06 7.24
C GLY A 52 -3.13 7.05 6.10
N GLY A 53 -4.11 7.95 5.86
CA GLY A 53 -4.01 9.00 4.85
C GLY A 53 -2.86 9.97 5.11
N VAL A 54 -2.61 10.34 6.36
CA VAL A 54 -1.47 11.21 6.73
C VAL A 54 -0.14 10.45 6.68
N ALA A 55 -0.11 9.22 7.19
CA ALA A 55 1.11 8.42 7.20
C ALA A 55 1.62 8.08 5.79
N GLY A 56 0.70 7.80 4.85
CA GLY A 56 1.07 7.52 3.47
C GLY A 56 1.69 8.71 2.72
N VAL A 57 1.48 9.94 3.17
CA VAL A 57 2.13 11.13 2.57
C VAL A 57 3.65 11.11 2.75
N LEU A 58 4.15 10.41 3.77
CA LEU A 58 5.60 10.28 3.97
C LEU A 58 6.23 9.53 2.78
N PRO A 59 7.27 10.11 2.14
CA PRO A 59 7.83 9.56 0.92
C PRO A 59 8.69 8.33 1.20
N GLN A 60 8.06 7.20 1.44
CA GLN A 60 8.76 5.96 1.71
C GLN A 60 7.87 4.73 1.51
N CYS A 61 8.29 3.83 0.59
CA CYS A 61 7.63 2.56 0.27
C CYS A 61 7.46 1.63 1.47
N GLY A 62 8.24 1.83 2.54
CA GLY A 62 8.16 1.06 3.77
C GLY A 62 6.81 1.17 4.47
N PHE A 63 6.14 2.33 4.39
CA PHE A 63 4.83 2.52 5.01
C PHE A 63 3.74 1.70 4.32
N SER A 64 3.76 1.58 3.00
CA SER A 64 2.80 0.74 2.26
C SER A 64 3.03 -0.74 2.52
N ALA A 65 4.31 -1.17 2.61
CA ALA A 65 4.67 -2.53 2.98
C ALA A 65 4.26 -2.86 4.43
N ALA A 66 4.52 -1.94 5.37
CA ALA A 66 4.09 -2.06 6.76
C ALA A 66 2.56 -2.16 6.88
N ALA A 67 1.82 -1.33 6.13
CA ALA A 67 0.36 -1.38 6.10
C ALA A 67 -0.16 -2.74 5.64
N SER A 68 0.49 -3.35 4.63
CA SER A 68 0.14 -4.69 4.14
C SER A 68 0.26 -5.76 5.23
N ASN A 69 1.37 -5.74 5.98
CA ASN A 69 1.59 -6.66 7.09
C ASN A 69 0.57 -6.45 8.22
N LEU A 70 0.36 -5.19 8.63
CA LEU A 70 -0.61 -4.85 9.66
C LEU A 70 -2.05 -5.22 9.25
N TYR A 71 -2.37 -5.11 7.97
CA TYR A 71 -3.67 -5.53 7.45
C TYR A 71 -3.82 -7.04 7.43
N ALA A 72 -2.82 -7.78 6.98
CA ALA A 72 -2.81 -9.23 7.00
C ALA A 72 -2.93 -9.77 8.43
N GLY A 73 -2.25 -9.14 9.41
CA GLY A 73 -2.40 -9.40 10.84
C GLY A 73 -3.70 -8.85 11.47
N ARG A 74 -4.64 -8.32 10.68
CA ARG A 74 -5.92 -7.75 11.14
C ARG A 74 -5.79 -6.61 12.17
N VAL A 75 -4.62 -6.01 12.28
CA VAL A 75 -4.35 -4.86 13.17
C VAL A 75 -4.99 -3.57 12.66
N ILE A 76 -5.04 -3.40 11.33
CA ILE A 76 -5.69 -2.25 10.70
C ILE A 76 -6.87 -2.67 9.82
N THR A 77 -7.82 -1.73 9.62
CA THR A 77 -9.00 -1.95 8.78
C THR A 77 -8.67 -1.88 7.30
N LEU A 78 -9.56 -2.42 6.45
CA LEU A 78 -9.48 -2.28 5.00
C LEU A 78 -9.45 -0.81 4.57
N GLY A 79 -10.28 0.03 5.19
CA GLY A 79 -10.30 1.46 4.90
C GLY A 79 -8.99 2.16 5.25
N THR A 80 -8.34 1.75 6.34
CA THR A 80 -7.01 2.27 6.72
C THR A 80 -5.95 1.88 5.69
N LEU A 81 -5.94 0.62 5.25
CA LEU A 81 -5.03 0.13 4.21
C LEU A 81 -5.19 0.92 2.91
N ILE A 82 -6.43 1.06 2.42
CA ILE A 82 -6.74 1.81 1.19
C ILE A 82 -6.37 3.28 1.34
N ALA A 83 -6.64 3.91 2.50
CA ALA A 83 -6.25 5.29 2.76
C ALA A 83 -4.73 5.47 2.64
N MET A 84 -3.97 4.56 3.21
CA MET A 84 -2.50 4.60 3.17
C MET A 84 -1.98 4.38 1.74
N TYR A 85 -2.52 3.42 1.00
CA TYR A 85 -2.13 3.16 -0.39
C TYR A 85 -2.41 4.35 -1.31
N LEU A 86 -3.62 4.93 -1.25
CA LEU A 86 -3.97 6.09 -2.07
C LEU A 86 -3.13 7.33 -1.76
N SER A 87 -2.67 7.48 -0.52
CA SER A 87 -1.86 8.64 -0.10
C SER A 87 -0.35 8.45 -0.29
N THR A 88 0.11 7.22 -0.56
CA THR A 88 1.53 6.91 -0.75
C THR A 88 2.18 7.81 -1.80
N SER A 89 3.32 8.43 -1.46
CA SER A 89 3.97 9.48 -2.25
C SER A 89 5.43 9.20 -2.54
N ASP A 90 5.83 7.96 -2.61
CA ASP A 90 7.19 7.42 -2.72
C ASP A 90 8.19 8.33 -3.47
N GLU A 91 8.45 8.06 -4.74
CA GLU A 91 9.44 8.79 -5.53
C GLU A 91 8.90 10.11 -6.13
N MET A 92 7.58 10.33 -6.13
CA MET A 92 6.97 11.55 -6.67
C MET A 92 7.50 12.81 -5.96
N LEU A 93 7.54 12.79 -4.62
CA LEU A 93 7.92 13.98 -3.84
C LEU A 93 9.38 14.39 -4.08
N PRO A 94 10.38 13.50 -3.99
CA PRO A 94 11.75 13.83 -4.35
C PRO A 94 11.91 14.41 -5.76
N ILE A 95 11.20 13.85 -6.75
CA ILE A 95 11.26 14.30 -8.15
C ILE A 95 10.70 15.71 -8.30
N LEU A 96 9.49 15.96 -7.78
CA LEU A 96 8.88 17.30 -7.87
C LEU A 96 9.74 18.38 -7.18
N ILE A 97 10.44 18.03 -6.10
CA ILE A 97 11.36 18.93 -5.41
C ILE A 97 12.63 19.15 -6.24
N SER A 98 13.22 18.11 -6.82
CA SER A 98 14.44 18.20 -7.64
C SER A 98 14.23 19.04 -8.90
N GLU A 99 13.06 18.92 -9.50
CA GLU A 99 12.62 19.71 -10.67
C GLU A 99 12.13 21.13 -10.31
N LYS A 100 12.29 21.52 -9.04
CA LYS A 100 11.94 22.86 -8.53
C LYS A 100 10.49 23.27 -8.81
N MET A 101 9.56 22.31 -8.79
CA MET A 101 8.14 22.61 -8.90
C MET A 101 7.67 23.51 -7.75
N ASP A 102 6.66 24.33 -8.00
CA ASP A 102 6.12 25.24 -6.97
C ASP A 102 5.68 24.42 -5.74
N ILE A 103 6.18 24.82 -4.57
CA ILE A 103 5.86 24.16 -3.29
C ILE A 103 4.36 24.12 -3.02
N ARG A 104 3.60 25.10 -3.49
CA ARG A 104 2.14 25.13 -3.36
C ARG A 104 1.49 24.00 -4.17
N PHE A 105 2.03 23.75 -5.37
CA PHE A 105 1.58 22.63 -6.20
C PHE A 105 1.89 21.29 -5.53
N VAL A 106 3.13 21.12 -5.04
CA VAL A 106 3.54 19.89 -4.34
C VAL A 106 2.65 19.62 -3.12
N LEU A 107 2.44 20.63 -2.27
CA LEU A 107 1.55 20.51 -1.10
C LEU A 107 0.09 20.27 -1.50
N GLY A 108 -0.36 20.85 -2.61
CA GLY A 108 -1.68 20.61 -3.17
C GLY A 108 -1.89 19.15 -3.59
N VAL A 109 -0.93 18.58 -4.31
CA VAL A 109 -0.96 17.17 -4.73
C VAL A 109 -0.95 16.23 -3.51
N LEU A 110 -0.05 16.47 -2.56
CA LEU A 110 0.05 15.67 -1.33
C LEU A 110 -1.24 15.77 -0.50
N GLY A 111 -1.76 16.99 -0.32
CA GLY A 111 -3.02 17.22 0.39
C GLY A 111 -4.21 16.57 -0.29
N ALA A 112 -4.29 16.62 -1.63
CA ALA A 112 -5.32 15.95 -2.40
C ALA A 112 -5.25 14.43 -2.24
N LYS A 113 -4.07 13.83 -2.33
CA LYS A 113 -3.88 12.39 -2.12
C LYS A 113 -4.30 11.96 -0.72
N ALA A 114 -3.85 12.68 0.32
CA ALA A 114 -4.23 12.41 1.70
C ALA A 114 -5.75 12.54 1.92
N ALA A 115 -6.37 13.58 1.38
CA ALA A 115 -7.81 13.81 1.50
C ALA A 115 -8.61 12.71 0.79
N ILE A 116 -8.26 12.38 -0.46
CA ILE A 116 -8.90 11.31 -1.23
C ILE A 116 -8.74 9.97 -0.50
N GLY A 117 -7.53 9.67 -0.01
CA GLY A 117 -7.24 8.45 0.74
C GLY A 117 -8.07 8.36 2.03
N ALA A 118 -8.08 9.41 2.84
CA ALA A 118 -8.85 9.45 4.09
C ALA A 118 -10.36 9.30 3.83
N VAL A 119 -10.92 10.06 2.89
CA VAL A 119 -12.35 10.00 2.55
C VAL A 119 -12.73 8.62 2.04
N ALA A 120 -11.96 8.07 1.10
CA ALA A 120 -12.19 6.74 0.55
C ALA A 120 -12.12 5.66 1.65
N GLY A 121 -11.11 5.74 2.52
CA GLY A 121 -10.95 4.81 3.63
C GLY A 121 -12.11 4.85 4.62
N PHE A 122 -12.57 6.04 4.99
CA PHE A 122 -13.76 6.18 5.85
C PHE A 122 -15.03 5.60 5.20
N VAL A 123 -15.26 5.88 3.92
CA VAL A 123 -16.41 5.33 3.19
C VAL A 123 -16.35 3.81 3.14
N ILE A 124 -15.20 3.23 2.88
CA ILE A 124 -15.01 1.77 2.85
C ILE A 124 -15.29 1.16 4.22
N ASP A 125 -14.74 1.71 5.29
CA ASP A 125 -14.96 1.19 6.65
C ASP A 125 -16.43 1.31 7.06
N LEU A 126 -17.13 2.38 6.66
CA LEU A 126 -18.57 2.52 6.86
C LEU A 126 -19.34 1.41 6.13
N LEU A 127 -19.07 1.19 4.85
CA LEU A 127 -19.76 0.19 4.03
C LEU A 127 -19.51 -1.24 4.52
N VAL A 128 -18.28 -1.54 4.95
CA VAL A 128 -17.93 -2.85 5.51
C VAL A 128 -18.63 -3.07 6.83
N ARG A 129 -18.72 -2.04 7.69
CA ARG A 129 -19.40 -2.09 8.97
C ARG A 129 -20.92 -2.32 8.81
N GLU A 130 -21.57 -1.65 7.86
CA GLU A 130 -23.00 -1.84 7.59
C GLU A 130 -23.29 -3.26 7.10
N ARG A 131 -22.44 -3.86 6.27
CA ARG A 131 -22.61 -5.25 5.82
C ARG A 131 -22.50 -6.27 6.97
N LYS A 132 -21.70 -5.99 8.00
CA LYS A 132 -21.62 -6.82 9.20
C LYS A 132 -22.84 -6.65 10.15
N MET A 133 -23.62 -5.57 9.99
CA MET A 133 -24.82 -5.29 10.80
C MET A 133 -26.14 -5.80 10.20
N HIS A 134 -26.14 -6.44 9.03
CA HIS A 134 -27.28 -7.19 8.50
C HIS A 134 -27.00 -8.69 8.53
N PRO A 135 -27.12 -9.35 9.69
CA PRO A 135 -27.20 -10.81 9.72
C PRO A 135 -28.67 -11.19 9.57
N HIS A 136 -28.95 -12.13 8.68
CA HIS A 136 -30.16 -12.95 8.81
C HIS A 136 -30.15 -13.56 10.20
N ASP A 137 -31.30 -13.42 10.90
CA ASP A 137 -31.56 -14.02 12.20
C ASP A 137 -31.01 -15.43 12.32
N HIS A 138 -30.10 -15.65 13.26
CA HIS A 138 -30.18 -16.76 14.17
C HIS A 138 -29.36 -16.46 15.43
N VAL A 139 -30.10 -16.45 16.54
CA VAL A 139 -29.64 -16.32 17.91
C VAL A 139 -28.55 -17.34 18.23
N HIS A 140 -27.39 -16.88 18.66
CA HIS A 140 -26.68 -17.35 19.85
C HIS A 140 -25.52 -16.39 20.13
N GLY A 141 -25.46 -15.98 21.38
CA GLY A 141 -24.61 -14.91 21.84
C GLY A 141 -23.18 -15.35 22.13
N HIS A 142 -22.36 -14.33 22.20
CA HIS A 142 -21.15 -14.18 22.99
C HIS A 142 -19.86 -14.95 22.57
N GLU A 143 -18.78 -14.19 22.41
CA GLU A 143 -17.37 -14.58 22.54
C GLU A 143 -16.56 -14.98 21.27
N GLU A 144 -17.12 -14.98 20.05
CA GLU A 144 -16.39 -15.51 18.87
C GLU A 144 -15.39 -14.51 18.19
N ASN A 145 -15.36 -13.21 18.57
CA ASN A 145 -14.54 -12.26 17.81
C ASN A 145 -13.09 -12.13 18.29
N ASP A 146 -12.77 -12.57 19.49
CA ASP A 146 -11.42 -12.45 20.04
C ASP A 146 -10.52 -13.64 19.64
N HIS A 147 -11.13 -14.82 19.42
CA HIS A 147 -10.43 -16.01 18.93
C HIS A 147 -10.07 -15.95 17.45
N GLU A 148 -10.88 -15.32 16.58
CA GLU A 148 -10.60 -15.21 15.15
C GLU A 148 -9.36 -14.31 14.85
N GLU A 149 -9.08 -13.30 15.67
CA GLU A 149 -7.92 -12.40 15.46
C GLU A 149 -6.61 -13.07 15.92
N GLU A 150 -6.63 -13.87 16.98
CA GLU A 150 -5.47 -14.67 17.41
C GLU A 150 -5.15 -15.79 16.41
N GLU A 151 -6.16 -16.48 15.85
CA GLU A 151 -5.98 -17.48 14.81
C GLU A 151 -5.31 -16.90 13.56
N HIS A 152 -5.67 -15.68 13.10
CA HIS A 152 -5.12 -15.10 11.89
C HIS A 152 -3.63 -14.70 12.00
N ILE A 153 -3.18 -14.23 13.16
CA ILE A 153 -1.75 -13.94 13.36
C ILE A 153 -0.96 -15.25 13.41
N HIS A 154 -1.51 -16.28 14.04
CA HIS A 154 -0.93 -17.62 14.09
C HIS A 154 -0.86 -18.27 12.68
N GLU A 155 -1.88 -18.07 11.83
CA GLU A 155 -1.89 -18.53 10.44
C GLU A 155 -0.76 -17.89 9.59
N ILE A 156 -0.39 -16.61 9.83
CA ILE A 156 0.74 -15.98 9.14
C ILE A 156 2.05 -16.67 9.52
N CYS A 157 2.24 -16.99 10.79
CA CYS A 157 3.41 -17.71 11.28
C CYS A 157 3.48 -19.13 10.73
N GLU A 158 2.38 -19.86 10.66
CA GLU A 158 2.31 -21.19 10.05
C GLU A 158 2.61 -21.15 8.55
N HIS A 159 2.09 -20.15 7.84
CA HIS A 159 2.31 -20.01 6.39
C HIS A 159 3.77 -19.68 6.03
N GLU A 160 4.48 -19.00 6.91
CA GLU A 160 5.89 -18.64 6.76
C GLU A 160 6.84 -19.71 7.34
N ASN A 161 6.34 -20.86 7.86
CA ASN A 161 7.11 -21.93 8.48
C ASN A 161 8.07 -21.43 9.58
N CYS A 162 7.66 -20.45 10.35
CA CYS A 162 8.46 -19.96 11.46
C CYS A 162 8.11 -20.70 12.75
N HIS A 163 9.12 -21.07 13.52
CA HIS A 163 8.98 -21.64 14.86
C HIS A 163 9.02 -20.51 15.89
N CYS A 164 8.05 -19.56 15.79
CA CYS A 164 8.04 -18.33 16.58
C CYS A 164 7.93 -18.58 18.10
N GLU A 165 7.34 -19.72 18.49
CA GLU A 165 7.22 -20.09 19.90
C GLU A 165 8.56 -20.44 20.56
N GLU A 166 9.54 -20.91 19.78
CA GLU A 166 10.86 -21.29 20.27
C GLU A 166 11.88 -20.15 20.14
N ASP A 167 11.70 -19.24 19.17
CA ASP A 167 12.58 -18.13 18.89
C ASP A 167 12.07 -16.86 19.64
N GLY A 168 12.93 -16.13 20.29
CA GLY A 168 12.55 -14.86 20.94
C GLY A 168 12.04 -13.83 19.92
N ILE A 169 11.18 -12.88 20.34
CA ILE A 169 10.53 -11.81 19.55
C ILE A 169 11.49 -11.18 18.52
N PHE A 170 12.72 -10.88 18.92
CA PHE A 170 13.71 -10.24 18.06
C PHE A 170 14.16 -11.16 16.90
N LEU A 171 14.41 -12.43 17.17
CA LEU A 171 14.90 -13.37 16.16
C LEU A 171 13.82 -13.71 15.15
N SER A 172 12.57 -13.84 15.59
CA SER A 172 11.40 -14.01 14.72
C SER A 172 11.24 -12.81 13.79
N ALA A 173 11.24 -11.58 14.31
CA ALA A 173 11.17 -10.37 13.51
C ALA A 173 12.29 -10.28 12.46
N VAL A 174 13.53 -10.69 12.80
CA VAL A 174 14.65 -10.72 11.85
C VAL A 174 14.41 -11.75 10.74
N LYS A 175 13.95 -12.96 11.07
CA LYS A 175 13.68 -14.02 10.09
C LYS A 175 12.61 -13.58 9.08
N HIS A 176 11.47 -13.04 9.56
CA HIS A 176 10.41 -12.52 8.70
C HIS A 176 10.89 -11.39 7.81
N THR A 177 11.65 -10.44 8.37
CA THR A 177 12.21 -9.33 7.61
C THR A 177 13.11 -9.83 6.47
N LEU A 178 14.02 -10.76 6.74
CA LEU A 178 14.93 -11.30 5.73
C LEU A 178 14.17 -12.06 4.63
N GLN A 179 13.16 -12.85 5.00
CA GLN A 179 12.38 -13.64 4.05
C GLN A 179 11.58 -12.74 3.08
N ILE A 180 10.91 -11.72 3.60
CA ILE A 180 10.18 -10.74 2.78
C ILE A 180 11.14 -9.88 1.96
N THR A 181 12.27 -9.45 2.53
CA THR A 181 13.28 -8.68 1.78
C THR A 181 13.82 -9.49 0.60
N PHE A 182 14.13 -10.77 0.80
CA PHE A 182 14.58 -11.65 -0.29
C PHE A 182 13.51 -11.76 -1.40
N PHE A 183 12.25 -11.97 -1.02
CA PHE A 183 11.14 -11.99 -1.96
C PHE A 183 11.02 -10.68 -2.75
N ILE A 184 11.12 -9.51 -2.09
CA ILE A 184 11.08 -8.20 -2.73
C ILE A 184 12.24 -8.03 -3.71
N ILE A 185 13.47 -8.44 -3.34
CA ILE A 185 14.64 -8.37 -4.23
C ILE A 185 14.40 -9.19 -5.50
N VAL A 186 13.93 -10.44 -5.37
CA VAL A 186 13.72 -11.33 -6.52
C VAL A 186 12.65 -10.76 -7.45
N ILE A 187 11.47 -10.43 -6.93
CA ILE A 187 10.37 -9.91 -7.74
C ILE A 187 10.70 -8.52 -8.27
N GLY A 188 11.29 -7.64 -7.46
CA GLY A 188 11.74 -6.31 -7.87
C GLY A 188 12.75 -6.37 -9.01
N PHE A 189 13.71 -7.30 -8.95
CA PHE A 189 14.67 -7.51 -10.03
C PHE A 189 13.98 -7.95 -11.35
N VAL A 190 13.02 -8.87 -11.27
CA VAL A 190 12.24 -9.31 -12.44
C VAL A 190 11.46 -8.14 -13.04
N LEU A 191 10.78 -7.36 -12.21
CA LEU A 191 10.00 -6.19 -12.65
C LEU A 191 10.87 -5.09 -13.23
N ASN A 192 11.99 -4.73 -12.57
CA ASN A 192 12.93 -3.73 -13.07
C ASN A 192 13.54 -4.16 -14.41
N THR A 193 13.87 -5.45 -14.54
CA THR A 193 14.39 -6.00 -15.80
C THR A 193 13.32 -5.92 -16.90
N ALA A 194 12.09 -6.29 -16.61
CA ALA A 194 11.00 -6.20 -17.56
C ALA A 194 10.75 -4.75 -18.03
N LEU A 195 10.72 -3.80 -17.08
CA LEU A 195 10.58 -2.37 -17.40
C LEU A 195 11.74 -1.82 -18.22
N HIS A 196 12.96 -2.24 -17.93
CA HIS A 196 14.14 -1.85 -18.70
C HIS A 196 14.06 -2.32 -20.18
N PHE A 197 13.49 -3.50 -20.42
CA PHE A 197 13.28 -4.01 -21.78
C PHE A 197 12.08 -3.37 -22.49
N VAL A 198 11.02 -3.04 -21.78
CA VAL A 198 9.82 -2.37 -22.33
C VAL A 198 10.16 -0.95 -22.75
N GLY A 199 10.99 -0.25 -21.97
CA GLY A 199 11.39 1.14 -22.20
C GLY A 199 10.31 2.15 -21.77
N GLU A 200 10.77 3.33 -21.38
CA GLU A 200 9.91 4.44 -20.94
C GLU A 200 9.01 4.97 -22.06
N ASP A 201 9.50 4.93 -23.31
CA ASP A 201 8.76 5.38 -24.50
C ASP A 201 7.47 4.59 -24.73
N VAL A 202 7.50 3.28 -24.44
CA VAL A 202 6.31 2.42 -24.58
C VAL A 202 5.30 2.75 -23.51
N LEU A 203 5.74 2.97 -22.28
CA LEU A 203 4.88 3.41 -21.17
C LEU A 203 4.26 4.78 -21.46
N ALA A 204 5.06 5.72 -21.97
CA ALA A 204 4.61 7.04 -22.42
C ALA A 204 3.56 6.94 -23.54
N GLY A 205 3.79 6.06 -24.51
CA GLY A 205 2.86 5.82 -25.61
C GLY A 205 1.53 5.19 -25.21
N LEU A 206 1.51 4.45 -24.10
CA LEU A 206 0.30 3.89 -23.52
C LEU A 206 -0.59 4.94 -22.87
N ILE A 207 0.00 5.98 -22.25
CA ILE A 207 -0.74 7.01 -21.54
C ILE A 207 -1.15 8.12 -22.51
N LEU A 208 -2.32 7.97 -23.12
CA LEU A 208 -2.89 8.99 -24.01
C LEU A 208 -3.35 10.22 -23.22
N ASN A 209 -2.98 11.42 -23.68
CA ASN A 209 -3.44 12.70 -23.09
C ASN A 209 -4.92 12.98 -23.48
N ARG A 210 -5.81 12.11 -23.00
CA ARG A 210 -7.27 12.27 -23.15
C ARG A 210 -7.92 12.33 -21.76
N PRO A 211 -9.00 13.12 -21.60
CA PRO A 211 -9.56 13.42 -20.27
C PRO A 211 -10.05 12.17 -19.50
N VAL A 212 -10.43 11.12 -20.18
CA VAL A 212 -10.90 9.87 -19.57
C VAL A 212 -9.88 8.74 -19.76
N LEU A 213 -9.37 8.55 -21.00
CA LEU A 213 -8.44 7.46 -21.27
C LEU A 213 -7.08 7.65 -20.61
N GLY A 214 -6.61 8.89 -20.48
CA GLY A 214 -5.36 9.19 -19.77
C GLY A 214 -5.36 8.65 -18.34
N PRO A 215 -6.30 9.04 -17.47
CA PRO A 215 -6.41 8.47 -16.12
C PRO A 215 -6.58 6.94 -16.09
N VAL A 216 -7.36 6.36 -16.99
CA VAL A 216 -7.56 4.90 -17.07
C VAL A 216 -6.25 4.19 -17.34
N LEU A 217 -5.51 4.61 -18.36
CA LEU A 217 -4.24 3.99 -18.74
C LEU A 217 -3.12 4.26 -17.73
N ALA A 218 -3.05 5.49 -17.20
CA ALA A 218 -2.11 5.83 -16.13
C ALA A 218 -2.37 4.99 -14.87
N GLY A 219 -3.64 4.72 -14.53
CA GLY A 219 -4.00 3.82 -13.44
C GLY A 219 -3.50 2.39 -13.67
N VAL A 220 -3.56 1.88 -14.91
CA VAL A 220 -3.00 0.55 -15.24
C VAL A 220 -1.49 0.53 -15.03
N VAL A 221 -0.78 1.57 -15.48
CA VAL A 221 0.67 1.70 -15.24
C VAL A 221 0.97 1.80 -13.74
N GLY A 222 0.15 2.54 -12.98
CA GLY A 222 0.28 2.66 -11.53
C GLY A 222 0.11 1.34 -10.78
N LEU A 223 -0.60 0.35 -11.35
CA LEU A 223 -0.71 -0.99 -10.76
C LEU A 223 0.60 -1.78 -10.81
N ILE A 224 1.58 -1.36 -11.59
CA ILE A 224 2.90 -2.00 -11.60
C ILE A 224 3.53 -1.76 -10.22
N PRO A 225 3.77 -2.80 -9.41
CA PRO A 225 4.19 -2.63 -8.03
C PRO A 225 5.69 -2.33 -7.93
N ASN A 226 6.10 -1.21 -8.52
CA ASN A 226 7.48 -0.75 -8.57
C ASN A 226 7.56 0.78 -8.54
N CYS A 227 8.60 1.32 -7.91
CA CYS A 227 8.87 2.76 -7.85
C CYS A 227 9.07 3.39 -9.23
N ALA A 228 9.63 2.64 -10.21
CA ALA A 228 9.82 3.13 -11.57
C ALA A 228 8.52 3.58 -12.25
N ALA A 229 7.38 2.98 -11.92
CA ALA A 229 6.09 3.41 -12.45
C ALA A 229 5.72 4.82 -11.97
N SER A 230 5.89 5.12 -10.69
CA SER A 230 5.62 6.46 -10.13
C SER A 230 6.62 7.51 -10.62
N VAL A 231 7.89 7.12 -10.81
CA VAL A 231 8.92 7.96 -11.42
C VAL A 231 8.51 8.36 -12.85
N THR A 232 8.22 7.36 -13.68
CA THR A 232 7.83 7.58 -15.10
C THR A 232 6.58 8.46 -15.20
N ILE A 233 5.53 8.17 -14.44
CA ILE A 233 4.30 8.95 -14.43
C ILE A 233 4.57 10.42 -14.04
N THR A 234 5.41 10.64 -13.03
CA THR A 234 5.75 11.98 -12.57
C THR A 234 6.54 12.74 -13.61
N GLN A 235 7.54 12.12 -14.25
CA GLN A 235 8.36 12.72 -15.30
C GLN A 235 7.54 13.05 -16.55
N LEU A 236 6.62 12.17 -16.96
CA LEU A 236 5.70 12.42 -18.08
C LEU A 236 4.78 13.63 -17.83
N TYR A 237 4.39 13.84 -16.59
CA TYR A 237 3.63 15.04 -16.23
C TYR A 237 4.49 16.31 -16.30
N ILE A 238 5.71 16.28 -15.75
CA ILE A 238 6.63 17.42 -15.77
C ILE A 238 7.00 17.80 -17.20
N SER A 239 7.21 16.83 -18.08
CA SER A 239 7.47 17.05 -19.51
C SER A 239 6.22 17.46 -20.32
N GLY A 240 5.04 17.57 -19.69
CA GLY A 240 3.80 18.01 -20.33
C GLY A 240 3.15 16.96 -21.25
N VAL A 241 3.59 15.72 -21.20
CA VAL A 241 3.07 14.63 -22.02
C VAL A 241 1.69 14.15 -21.52
N ILE A 242 1.50 14.14 -20.20
CA ILE A 242 0.23 13.71 -19.58
C ILE A 242 -0.40 14.82 -18.74
N SER A 243 -1.72 14.73 -18.56
CA SER A 243 -2.48 15.68 -17.74
C SER A 243 -2.29 15.43 -16.24
N LEU A 244 -2.62 16.45 -15.42
CA LEU A 244 -2.62 16.33 -13.96
C LEU A 244 -3.51 15.18 -13.47
N GLY A 245 -4.69 14.99 -14.05
CA GLY A 245 -5.58 13.90 -13.67
C GLY A 245 -5.03 12.52 -14.03
N ALA A 246 -4.30 12.39 -15.16
CA ALA A 246 -3.61 11.15 -15.50
C ALA A 246 -2.48 10.85 -14.50
N MET A 247 -1.65 11.85 -14.17
CA MET A 247 -0.63 11.72 -13.13
C MET A 247 -1.26 11.30 -11.78
N MET A 248 -2.30 12.01 -11.35
CA MET A 248 -2.97 11.72 -10.08
C MET A 248 -3.58 10.32 -10.05
N SER A 249 -4.21 9.88 -11.14
CA SER A 249 -4.74 8.52 -11.25
C SER A 249 -3.65 7.47 -11.05
N GLY A 250 -2.57 7.56 -11.81
CA GLY A 250 -1.47 6.60 -11.71
C GLY A 250 -0.81 6.57 -10.33
N LEU A 251 -0.61 7.76 -9.73
CA LEU A 251 -0.01 7.89 -8.39
C LEU A 251 -0.95 7.49 -7.25
N LEU A 252 -2.28 7.62 -7.41
CA LEU A 252 -3.25 7.13 -6.44
C LEU A 252 -3.35 5.61 -6.47
N VAL A 253 -3.30 5.00 -7.65
CA VAL A 253 -3.32 3.55 -7.81
C VAL A 253 -2.01 2.91 -7.40
N GLY A 254 -0.90 3.63 -7.55
CA GLY A 254 0.46 3.16 -7.26
C GLY A 254 0.72 2.97 -5.77
N ALA A 255 0.43 1.79 -5.23
CA ALA A 255 0.79 1.42 -3.86
C ALA A 255 2.21 0.85 -3.76
N GLY A 256 2.98 0.89 -4.85
CA GLY A 256 4.37 0.45 -4.89
C GLY A 256 4.56 -0.99 -4.40
N VAL A 257 5.61 -1.21 -3.63
CA VAL A 257 5.98 -2.52 -3.06
C VAL A 257 4.91 -3.06 -2.09
N GLY A 258 4.05 -2.20 -1.53
CA GLY A 258 2.99 -2.61 -0.62
C GLY A 258 2.07 -3.69 -1.21
N LEU A 259 1.73 -3.58 -2.51
CA LEU A 259 0.94 -4.63 -3.18
C LEU A 259 1.66 -5.97 -3.24
N LEU A 260 2.97 -5.98 -3.51
CA LEU A 260 3.76 -7.22 -3.52
C LEU A 260 3.73 -7.90 -2.16
N VAL A 261 3.96 -7.10 -1.10
CA VAL A 261 3.91 -7.60 0.28
C VAL A 261 2.52 -8.13 0.60
N LEU A 262 1.44 -7.40 0.24
CA LEU A 262 0.07 -7.84 0.45
C LEU A 262 -0.21 -9.21 -0.17
N PHE A 263 0.19 -9.42 -1.43
CA PHE A 263 0.00 -10.71 -2.11
C PHE A 263 0.84 -11.84 -1.53
N ARG A 264 1.92 -11.50 -0.81
CA ARG A 264 2.78 -12.47 -0.14
C ARG A 264 2.24 -12.86 1.22
N VAL A 265 1.80 -11.88 2.04
CA VAL A 265 1.43 -12.12 3.44
C VAL A 265 -0.05 -12.41 3.66
N ASN A 266 -0.95 -11.94 2.77
CA ASN A 266 -2.38 -12.23 2.88
C ASN A 266 -2.75 -13.43 2.00
N PRO A 267 -3.18 -14.57 2.59
CA PRO A 267 -3.49 -15.81 1.86
C PRO A 267 -4.73 -15.69 0.97
N ASP A 268 -5.69 -14.81 1.30
CA ASP A 268 -6.91 -14.64 0.49
C ASP A 268 -6.65 -13.83 -0.79
N LYS A 269 -6.31 -14.54 -1.86
CA LYS A 269 -6.08 -13.95 -3.19
C LYS A 269 -7.30 -13.21 -3.75
N LYS A 270 -8.54 -13.61 -3.37
CA LYS A 270 -9.76 -12.94 -3.82
C LYS A 270 -9.92 -11.59 -3.12
N GLU A 271 -9.60 -11.53 -1.83
CA GLU A 271 -9.57 -10.28 -1.08
C GLU A 271 -8.51 -9.33 -1.64
N ASN A 272 -7.30 -9.83 -1.91
CA ASN A 272 -6.23 -9.04 -2.53
C ASN A 272 -6.65 -8.44 -3.88
N LEU A 273 -7.30 -9.23 -4.73
CA LEU A 273 -7.78 -8.76 -6.02
C LEU A 273 -8.89 -7.70 -5.88
N LYS A 274 -9.78 -7.85 -4.89
CA LYS A 274 -10.79 -6.83 -4.56
C LYS A 274 -10.13 -5.51 -4.12
N ILE A 275 -9.08 -5.59 -3.28
CA ILE A 275 -8.31 -4.42 -2.84
C ILE A 275 -7.71 -3.68 -4.04
N VAL A 276 -7.06 -4.41 -4.95
CA VAL A 276 -6.52 -3.84 -6.19
C VAL A 276 -7.61 -3.20 -7.04
N GLY A 277 -8.75 -3.85 -7.20
CA GLY A 277 -9.90 -3.32 -7.95
C GLY A 277 -10.46 -2.03 -7.33
N ILE A 278 -10.61 -1.99 -6.01
CA ILE A 278 -11.08 -0.79 -5.28
C ILE A 278 -10.09 0.36 -5.47
N LEU A 279 -8.80 0.09 -5.28
CA LEU A 279 -7.72 1.06 -5.44
C LEU A 279 -7.73 1.66 -6.85
N TYR A 280 -7.82 0.80 -7.87
CA TYR A 280 -7.88 1.20 -9.27
C TYR A 280 -9.10 2.08 -9.57
N VAL A 281 -10.29 1.65 -9.17
CA VAL A 281 -11.52 2.40 -9.42
C VAL A 281 -11.48 3.78 -8.76
N ILE A 282 -11.06 3.87 -7.50
CA ILE A 282 -10.98 5.14 -6.77
C ILE A 282 -9.93 6.06 -7.42
N GLY A 283 -8.74 5.55 -7.74
CA GLY A 283 -7.68 6.34 -8.34
C GLY A 283 -8.06 6.87 -9.73
N VAL A 284 -8.67 6.03 -10.57
CA VAL A 284 -9.13 6.44 -11.91
C VAL A 284 -10.26 7.46 -11.83
N LEU A 285 -11.27 7.24 -10.98
CA LEU A 285 -12.36 8.19 -10.81
C LEU A 285 -11.86 9.55 -10.30
N ALA A 286 -10.97 9.55 -9.32
CA ALA A 286 -10.34 10.78 -8.82
C ALA A 286 -9.55 11.49 -9.92
N GLY A 287 -8.77 10.77 -10.72
CA GLY A 287 -8.02 11.33 -11.84
C GLY A 287 -8.93 11.95 -12.93
N ILE A 288 -10.04 11.28 -13.26
CA ILE A 288 -11.03 11.81 -14.20
C ILE A 288 -11.65 13.10 -13.65
N VAL A 289 -12.06 13.11 -12.38
CA VAL A 289 -12.63 14.30 -11.74
C VAL A 289 -11.64 15.47 -11.76
N ILE A 290 -10.38 15.23 -11.45
CA ILE A 290 -9.31 16.24 -11.46
C ILE A 290 -9.07 16.81 -12.88
N ASN A 291 -9.24 16.02 -13.93
CA ASN A 291 -9.15 16.52 -15.31
C ASN A 291 -10.32 17.41 -15.73
N TRP A 292 -11.45 17.37 -15.00
CA TRP A 292 -12.63 18.18 -15.30
C TRP A 292 -12.73 19.46 -14.44
N LEU A 293 -11.88 19.57 -13.42
CA LEU A 293 -11.72 20.78 -12.57
C LEU A 293 -10.73 21.76 -13.20
#